data_7b4080a29cde1dbb18aaa0d67461953c
#
_entry.id   7b4080a29cde1dbb18aaa0d67461953c
#
_cell.length_a   1.000
_cell.length_b   1.000
_cell.length_c   1.000
_cell.angle_alpha   90.00
_cell.angle_beta   90.00
_cell.angle_gamma   90.00
#
_symmetry.space_group_name_H-M   'P 1'
#
loop_
_entity.id
_entity.type
_entity.pdbx_description
1 polymer ?
#
loop_
_entity_poly.entity_id
_entity_poly.type
_entity_poly.pdbx_seq_one_letter_code
_entity_poly.pdbx_strand_id
1 'polypeptide(L)'
;MNVLSLFDGMSCTQLALKSIGVRPNKYYAAEWDKYASSITQKNFPDTIPLGDVTDWFHWDVDWSTIDLIVAGFPCQSWSMAGARLGDRDARGQLFWVTLDIIQHVLEANPNAKFLMENVKMKAAFEQYITHHTQEALGVVNKHLINSALVSAQNRQRYYWTNIEGIEQPKDKGVVLKDILENGVTDREKAHCIDANYFKGGNLKSYFEKHRRQLVFSPNGLCHVGDADLNGNQSIKRVLDVKDMTWRKLTPLECERLQTVPDGYTEGVSNTQRYKMLGNGFTVDVIAHILSNLEQVK
;
A
#
# COMPACT_ATOMS: atom_id res chain seq x y z
N MET A 1 -19.77 2.79 13.32
CA MET A 1 -18.33 3.11 13.36
C MET A 1 -18.06 4.33 12.51
N ASN A 2 -17.33 5.32 13.04
CA ASN A 2 -16.81 6.47 12.29
C ASN A 2 -15.30 6.29 12.07
N VAL A 3 -14.82 6.61 10.89
CA VAL A 3 -13.44 6.36 10.47
C VAL A 3 -12.76 7.67 10.09
N LEU A 4 -11.53 7.84 10.55
CA LEU A 4 -10.62 8.91 10.13
C LEU A 4 -9.46 8.28 9.37
N SER A 5 -9.30 8.60 8.10
CA SER A 5 -8.21 8.13 7.26
C SER A 5 -7.26 9.29 6.93
N LEU A 6 -6.03 9.16 7.38
CA LEU A 6 -4.95 10.13 7.15
C LEU A 6 -4.11 9.67 5.96
N PHE A 7 -3.80 10.59 5.04
CA PHE A 7 -3.12 10.28 3.77
C PHE A 7 -3.91 9.24 2.96
N ASP A 8 -5.23 9.44 2.88
CA ASP A 8 -6.21 8.47 2.42
C ASP A 8 -5.94 7.94 1.00
N GLY A 9 -5.29 8.74 0.18
CA GLY A 9 -5.01 8.39 -1.21
C GLY A 9 -6.31 8.21 -1.99
N MET A 10 -6.47 7.03 -2.58
CA MET A 10 -7.67 6.66 -3.33
C MET A 10 -8.66 5.82 -2.50
N SER A 11 -8.64 5.95 -1.19
CA SER A 11 -9.55 5.27 -0.24
C SER A 11 -9.47 3.74 -0.22
N CYS A 12 -8.26 3.20 -0.21
CA CYS A 12 -8.05 1.76 -0.04
C CYS A 12 -8.66 1.23 1.27
N THR A 13 -8.70 2.05 2.32
CA THR A 13 -9.33 1.70 3.59
C THR A 13 -10.84 1.47 3.45
N GLN A 14 -11.56 2.31 2.69
CA GLN A 14 -12.98 2.09 2.43
C GLN A 14 -13.23 0.81 1.60
N LEU A 15 -12.36 0.53 0.62
CA LEU A 15 -12.43 -0.73 -0.13
C LEU A 15 -12.23 -1.94 0.80
N ALA A 16 -11.26 -1.87 1.72
CA ALA A 16 -11.00 -2.93 2.69
C ALA A 16 -12.19 -3.15 3.63
N LEU A 17 -12.75 -2.09 4.21
CA LEU A 17 -13.95 -2.16 5.05
C LEU A 17 -15.13 -2.75 4.29
N LYS A 18 -15.37 -2.27 3.06
CA LYS A 18 -16.43 -2.81 2.21
C LYS A 18 -16.27 -4.31 1.93
N SER A 19 -15.03 -4.78 1.71
CA SER A 19 -14.75 -6.19 1.41
C SER A 19 -15.03 -7.13 2.59
N ILE A 20 -14.96 -6.62 3.83
CA ILE A 20 -15.31 -7.36 5.06
C ILE A 20 -16.75 -7.06 5.55
N GLY A 21 -17.56 -6.41 4.72
CA GLY A 21 -18.97 -6.14 5.02
C GLY A 21 -19.21 -4.98 6.00
N VAL A 22 -18.20 -4.17 6.30
CA VAL A 22 -18.30 -3.03 7.22
C VAL A 22 -18.58 -1.76 6.42
N ARG A 23 -19.62 -1.03 6.81
CA ARG A 23 -19.96 0.29 6.26
C ARG A 23 -19.81 1.34 7.37
N PRO A 24 -18.89 2.30 7.24
CA PRO A 24 -18.78 3.42 8.18
C PRO A 24 -20.04 4.29 8.18
N ASN A 25 -20.41 4.82 9.35
CA ASN A 25 -21.46 5.85 9.44
C ASN A 25 -20.96 7.18 8.88
N LYS A 26 -19.72 7.55 9.25
CA LYS A 26 -18.99 8.68 8.68
C LYS A 26 -17.58 8.22 8.32
N TYR A 27 -17.10 8.71 7.19
CA TYR A 27 -15.72 8.48 6.76
C TYR A 27 -15.06 9.82 6.42
N TYR A 28 -14.10 10.20 7.22
CA TYR A 28 -13.31 11.42 7.07
C TYR A 28 -12.00 11.08 6.37
N ALA A 29 -11.65 11.79 5.30
CA ALA A 29 -10.46 11.56 4.49
C ALA A 29 -9.57 12.80 4.43
N ALA A 30 -8.40 12.73 5.03
CA ALA A 30 -7.35 13.72 4.85
C ALA A 30 -6.45 13.30 3.68
N GLU A 31 -6.57 14.02 2.55
CA GLU A 31 -5.78 13.81 1.34
C GLU A 31 -5.65 15.13 0.58
N TRP A 32 -4.42 15.51 0.26
CA TRP A 32 -4.09 16.76 -0.45
C TRP A 32 -3.98 16.59 -1.98
N ASP A 33 -3.76 15.34 -2.47
CA ASP A 33 -3.69 15.06 -3.90
C ASP A 33 -5.09 15.04 -4.51
N LYS A 34 -5.43 16.10 -5.23
CA LYS A 34 -6.73 16.28 -5.86
C LYS A 34 -7.17 15.13 -6.80
N TYR A 35 -6.20 14.43 -7.42
CA TYR A 35 -6.52 13.32 -8.30
C TYR A 35 -6.90 12.08 -7.50
N ALA A 36 -6.22 11.81 -6.41
CA ALA A 36 -6.59 10.73 -5.49
C ALA A 36 -7.96 11.03 -4.86
N SER A 37 -8.16 12.25 -4.33
CA SER A 37 -9.45 12.69 -3.79
C SER A 37 -10.59 12.59 -4.81
N SER A 38 -10.34 12.89 -6.10
CA SER A 38 -11.39 12.77 -7.13
C SER A 38 -11.80 11.31 -7.37
N ILE A 39 -10.88 10.35 -7.27
CA ILE A 39 -11.19 8.93 -7.36
C ILE A 39 -11.96 8.47 -6.12
N THR A 40 -11.59 8.94 -4.93
CA THR A 40 -12.35 8.70 -3.70
C THR A 40 -13.78 9.20 -3.84
N GLN A 41 -14.00 10.46 -4.22
CA GLN A 41 -15.33 11.04 -4.38
C GLN A 41 -16.17 10.35 -5.46
N LYS A 42 -15.54 9.90 -6.54
CA LYS A 42 -16.22 9.12 -7.59
C LYS A 42 -16.78 7.80 -7.06
N ASN A 43 -15.98 7.07 -6.27
CA ASN A 43 -16.33 5.72 -5.82
C ASN A 43 -17.07 5.69 -4.47
N PHE A 44 -16.84 6.72 -3.64
CA PHE A 44 -17.43 6.90 -2.31
C PHE A 44 -17.87 8.37 -2.12
N PRO A 45 -18.99 8.78 -2.72
CA PRO A 45 -19.44 10.18 -2.71
C PRO A 45 -19.79 10.71 -1.31
N ASP A 46 -20.10 9.83 -0.35
CA ASP A 46 -20.40 10.18 1.03
C ASP A 46 -19.15 10.48 1.88
N THR A 47 -17.93 10.35 1.31
CA THR A 47 -16.68 10.66 2.00
C THR A 47 -16.60 12.14 2.33
N ILE A 48 -16.25 12.46 3.57
CA ILE A 48 -16.05 13.83 4.07
C ILE A 48 -14.59 14.22 3.87
N PRO A 49 -14.25 15.08 2.89
CA PRO A 49 -12.87 15.48 2.65
C PRO A 49 -12.41 16.49 3.71
N LEU A 50 -11.22 16.26 4.27
CA LEU A 50 -10.60 17.14 5.26
C LEU A 50 -9.40 17.95 4.70
N GLY A 51 -8.92 17.61 3.50
CA GLY A 51 -7.78 18.30 2.87
C GLY A 51 -6.42 17.90 3.43
N ASP A 52 -5.56 18.87 3.67
CA ASP A 52 -4.20 18.64 4.17
C ASP A 52 -4.22 18.21 5.64
N VAL A 53 -3.45 17.17 5.97
CA VAL A 53 -3.32 16.65 7.32
C VAL A 53 -2.69 17.65 8.30
N THR A 54 -1.89 18.60 7.81
CA THR A 54 -1.28 19.65 8.64
C THR A 54 -2.27 20.69 9.15
N ASP A 55 -3.45 20.76 8.57
CA ASP A 55 -4.54 21.67 8.97
C ASP A 55 -5.52 21.04 9.99
N TRP A 56 -5.16 19.91 10.59
CA TRP A 56 -6.05 19.11 11.44
C TRP A 56 -6.67 19.86 12.62
N PHE A 57 -6.01 20.90 13.13
CA PHE A 57 -6.51 21.76 14.21
C PHE A 57 -7.80 22.54 13.82
N HIS A 58 -8.05 22.66 12.51
CA HIS A 58 -9.21 23.40 11.98
C HIS A 58 -10.33 22.47 11.49
N TRP A 59 -10.17 21.15 11.62
CA TRP A 59 -11.17 20.19 11.16
C TRP A 59 -12.41 20.20 12.06
N ASP A 60 -13.58 20.29 11.45
CA ASP A 60 -14.86 20.12 12.14
C ASP A 60 -15.18 18.63 12.32
N VAL A 61 -14.50 18.00 13.28
CA VAL A 61 -14.60 16.57 13.60
C VAL A 61 -14.91 16.43 15.10
N ASP A 62 -15.97 15.70 15.41
CA ASP A 62 -16.21 15.26 16.79
C ASP A 62 -15.30 14.07 17.10
N TRP A 63 -14.14 14.38 17.69
CA TRP A 63 -13.08 13.43 17.97
C TRP A 63 -13.52 12.27 18.87
N SER A 64 -14.47 12.50 19.76
CA SER A 64 -15.00 11.50 20.69
C SER A 64 -15.80 10.40 19.97
N THR A 65 -16.20 10.64 18.73
CA THR A 65 -16.98 9.70 17.91
C THR A 65 -16.12 8.86 16.94
N ILE A 66 -14.83 9.15 16.84
CA ILE A 66 -13.95 8.40 15.95
C ILE A 66 -13.61 7.04 16.57
N ASP A 67 -13.96 5.97 15.86
CA ASP A 67 -13.75 4.60 16.33
C ASP A 67 -12.49 3.95 15.71
N LEU A 68 -12.08 4.40 14.52
CA LEU A 68 -10.94 3.86 13.80
C LEU A 68 -10.14 4.97 13.10
N ILE A 69 -8.82 4.98 13.31
CA ILE A 69 -7.89 5.82 12.56
C ILE A 69 -7.01 4.91 11.70
N VAL A 70 -6.87 5.21 10.40
CA VAL A 70 -5.92 4.54 9.51
C VAL A 70 -4.99 5.59 8.89
N ALA A 71 -3.69 5.33 8.89
CA ALA A 71 -2.69 6.28 8.41
C ALA A 71 -1.58 5.58 7.61
N GLY A 72 -1.33 6.04 6.39
CA GLY A 72 -0.16 5.67 5.58
C GLY A 72 0.77 6.86 5.39
N PHE A 73 1.50 7.26 6.44
CA PHE A 73 2.33 8.46 6.39
C PHE A 73 3.49 8.34 5.38
N PRO A 74 3.95 9.46 4.77
CA PRO A 74 4.93 9.44 3.67
C PRO A 74 6.21 8.69 4.00
N CYS A 75 6.58 7.76 3.12
CA CYS A 75 7.73 6.87 3.29
C CYS A 75 9.06 7.41 2.74
N GLN A 76 9.07 8.56 2.01
CA GLN A 76 10.25 9.02 1.26
C GLN A 76 11.45 9.32 2.17
N SER A 77 11.23 9.75 3.39
CA SER A 77 12.29 10.02 4.38
C SER A 77 12.82 8.75 5.08
N TRP A 78 12.05 7.68 5.10
CA TRP A 78 12.30 6.44 5.83
C TRP A 78 12.72 5.27 4.93
N SER A 79 12.34 5.30 3.64
CA SER A 79 12.52 4.18 2.73
C SER A 79 13.98 3.91 2.37
N MET A 80 14.30 2.65 2.03
CA MET A 80 15.61 2.24 1.53
C MET A 80 16.00 2.94 0.22
N ALA A 81 15.02 3.36 -0.58
CA ALA A 81 15.19 4.04 -1.87
C ALA A 81 15.12 5.58 -1.76
N GLY A 82 14.77 6.13 -0.58
CA GLY A 82 14.65 7.57 -0.34
C GLY A 82 15.95 8.21 0.15
N ALA A 83 15.85 9.50 0.50
CA ALA A 83 16.99 10.30 0.99
C ALA A 83 17.49 9.87 2.39
N ARG A 84 16.71 9.08 3.13
CA ARG A 84 17.05 8.52 4.45
C ARG A 84 17.33 9.58 5.52
N LEU A 85 16.62 10.70 5.46
CA LEU A 85 16.79 11.83 6.39
C LEU A 85 15.95 11.66 7.66
N GLY A 86 15.01 10.68 7.68
CA GLY A 86 14.09 10.48 8.79
C GLY A 86 13.25 11.74 9.05
N ASP A 87 13.10 12.14 10.30
CA ASP A 87 12.37 13.31 10.75
C ASP A 87 13.06 14.66 10.43
N ARG A 88 14.29 14.67 9.92
CA ARG A 88 14.97 15.88 9.41
C ARG A 88 14.43 16.37 8.06
N ASP A 89 13.63 15.58 7.38
CA ASP A 89 12.91 15.95 6.16
C ASP A 89 11.49 16.39 6.53
N ALA A 90 10.95 17.43 5.88
CA ALA A 90 9.60 17.92 6.13
C ALA A 90 8.52 16.82 6.00
N ARG A 91 8.74 15.83 5.13
CA ARG A 91 7.84 14.68 4.99
C ARG A 91 7.98 13.69 6.14
N GLY A 92 9.15 13.64 6.80
CA GLY A 92 9.37 12.86 8.01
C GLY A 92 8.65 13.47 9.21
N GLN A 93 8.45 14.81 9.21
CA GLN A 93 7.66 15.51 10.22
C GLN A 93 6.19 15.07 10.24
N LEU A 94 5.65 14.58 9.12
CA LEU A 94 4.29 14.07 9.05
C LEU A 94 4.06 12.80 9.90
N PHE A 95 5.11 12.10 10.28
CA PHE A 95 5.04 11.05 11.29
C PHE A 95 4.57 11.60 12.64
N TRP A 96 5.15 12.73 13.09
CA TRP A 96 4.78 13.37 14.35
C TRP A 96 3.34 13.91 14.30
N VAL A 97 2.97 14.56 13.20
CA VAL A 97 1.57 14.99 12.98
C VAL A 97 0.61 13.80 13.07
N THR A 98 1.01 12.65 12.53
CA THR A 98 0.20 11.43 12.63
C THR A 98 0.03 10.97 14.07
N LEU A 99 1.11 10.98 14.88
CA LEU A 99 1.04 10.61 16.28
C LEU A 99 0.17 11.59 17.08
N ASP A 100 0.34 12.91 16.86
CA ASP A 100 -0.45 13.95 17.53
C ASP A 100 -1.96 13.76 17.29
N ILE A 101 -2.36 13.49 16.05
CA ILE A 101 -3.76 13.25 15.69
C ILE A 101 -4.30 11.98 16.36
N ILE A 102 -3.54 10.87 16.29
CA ILE A 102 -3.97 9.60 16.90
C ILE A 102 -4.07 9.76 18.42
N GLN A 103 -3.10 10.39 19.05
CA GLN A 103 -3.13 10.67 20.48
C GLN A 103 -4.36 11.50 20.87
N HIS A 104 -4.63 12.57 20.12
CA HIS A 104 -5.80 13.41 20.34
C HIS A 104 -7.12 12.65 20.25
N VAL A 105 -7.26 11.73 19.27
CA VAL A 105 -8.43 10.85 19.20
C VAL A 105 -8.50 9.90 20.38
N LEU A 106 -7.38 9.27 20.79
CA LEU A 106 -7.36 8.34 21.92
C LEU A 106 -7.64 9.02 23.25
N GLU A 107 -7.27 10.29 23.43
CA GLU A 107 -7.66 11.11 24.58
C GLU A 107 -9.19 11.37 24.60
N ALA A 108 -9.80 11.62 23.43
CA ALA A 108 -11.24 11.85 23.32
C ALA A 108 -12.08 10.55 23.32
N ASN A 109 -11.55 9.46 22.74
CA ASN A 109 -12.16 8.12 22.70
C ASN A 109 -11.08 7.06 23.00
N PRO A 110 -10.88 6.66 24.25
CA PRO A 110 -9.89 5.65 24.63
C PRO A 110 -10.12 4.25 24.01
N ASN A 111 -11.29 3.98 23.49
CA ASN A 111 -11.63 2.71 22.82
C ASN A 111 -11.31 2.70 21.32
N ALA A 112 -10.94 3.84 20.75
CA ALA A 112 -10.62 3.94 19.35
C ALA A 112 -9.47 3.00 18.96
N LYS A 113 -9.56 2.45 17.75
CA LYS A 113 -8.51 1.63 17.18
C LYS A 113 -7.71 2.45 16.17
N PHE A 114 -6.42 2.14 16.05
CA PHE A 114 -5.60 2.75 15.01
C PHE A 114 -4.80 1.71 14.23
N LEU A 115 -4.46 2.06 13.01
CA LEU A 115 -3.59 1.33 12.12
C LEU A 115 -2.68 2.30 11.38
N MET A 116 -1.38 2.21 11.63
CA MET A 116 -0.36 2.97 10.90
C MET A 116 0.41 2.03 9.98
N GLU A 117 0.66 2.45 8.74
CA GLU A 117 1.43 1.68 7.75
C GLU A 117 2.65 2.45 7.29
N ASN A 118 3.76 1.74 7.08
CA ASN A 118 4.89 2.26 6.32
C ASN A 118 5.71 1.14 5.64
N VAL A 119 6.60 1.54 4.74
CA VAL A 119 7.49 0.62 4.02
C VAL A 119 8.40 -0.14 4.98
N LYS A 120 8.86 -1.33 4.55
CA LYS A 120 10.00 -1.96 5.20
C LYS A 120 11.23 -1.06 5.05
N MET A 121 11.86 -0.75 6.17
CA MET A 121 12.97 0.19 6.29
C MET A 121 14.16 -0.42 7.04
N LYS A 122 15.22 0.36 7.26
CA LYS A 122 16.35 -0.06 8.09
C LYS A 122 15.91 -0.25 9.54
N ALA A 123 16.51 -1.21 10.23
CA ALA A 123 16.19 -1.52 11.63
C ALA A 123 16.22 -0.29 12.55
N ALA A 124 17.20 0.60 12.39
CA ALA A 124 17.29 1.82 13.20
C ALA A 124 16.07 2.75 13.02
N PHE A 125 15.54 2.90 11.81
CA PHE A 125 14.34 3.71 11.57
C PHE A 125 13.07 2.99 12.06
N GLU A 126 12.99 1.69 11.86
CA GLU A 126 11.89 0.89 12.36
C GLU A 126 11.81 0.93 13.89
N GLN A 127 12.94 0.80 14.58
CA GLN A 127 13.03 0.92 16.03
C GLN A 127 12.66 2.32 16.51
N TYR A 128 13.12 3.36 15.82
CA TYR A 128 12.77 4.75 16.11
C TYR A 128 11.26 4.99 16.03
N ILE A 129 10.63 4.59 14.92
CA ILE A 129 9.18 4.72 14.74
C ILE A 129 8.43 3.92 15.82
N THR A 130 8.83 2.67 16.06
CA THR A 130 8.19 1.81 17.06
C THR A 130 8.28 2.42 18.46
N HIS A 131 9.47 2.90 18.86
CA HIS A 131 9.69 3.51 20.16
C HIS A 131 8.78 4.71 20.38
N HIS A 132 8.81 5.69 19.47
CA HIS A 132 8.00 6.91 19.63
C HIS A 132 6.50 6.66 19.50
N THR A 133 6.10 5.68 18.68
CA THR A 133 4.70 5.27 18.64
C THR A 133 4.25 4.67 19.97
N GLN A 134 5.09 3.85 20.62
CA GLN A 134 4.80 3.29 21.95
C GLN A 134 4.80 4.34 23.05
N GLU A 135 5.72 5.30 23.00
CA GLU A 135 5.75 6.42 23.95
C GLU A 135 4.48 7.28 23.86
N ALA A 136 4.03 7.60 22.64
CA ALA A 136 2.88 8.47 22.43
C ALA A 136 1.53 7.75 22.64
N LEU A 137 1.41 6.50 22.21
CA LEU A 137 0.11 5.81 22.09
C LEU A 137 -0.05 4.60 23.03
N GLY A 138 0.98 4.25 23.80
CA GLY A 138 0.94 3.13 24.75
C GLY A 138 1.13 1.77 24.11
N VAL A 139 0.18 0.84 24.29
CA VAL A 139 0.30 -0.53 23.79
C VAL A 139 0.18 -0.55 22.26
N VAL A 140 1.24 -0.99 21.60
CA VAL A 140 1.33 -1.05 20.14
C VAL A 140 1.87 -2.40 19.71
N ASN A 141 1.10 -3.11 18.89
CA ASN A 141 1.52 -4.33 18.20
C ASN A 141 2.14 -3.95 16.85
N LYS A 142 3.28 -4.57 16.52
CA LYS A 142 3.96 -4.36 15.25
C LYS A 142 3.95 -5.63 14.42
N HIS A 143 3.51 -5.51 13.16
CA HIS A 143 3.45 -6.62 12.21
C HIS A 143 4.24 -6.27 10.96
N LEU A 144 4.99 -7.23 10.42
CA LEU A 144 5.56 -7.15 9.08
C LEU A 144 4.80 -8.11 8.18
N ILE A 145 4.05 -7.58 7.22
CA ILE A 145 3.25 -8.38 6.29
C ILE A 145 3.76 -8.16 4.86
N ASN A 146 3.87 -9.26 4.10
CA ASN A 146 4.16 -9.21 2.67
C ASN A 146 2.86 -9.42 1.89
N SER A 147 2.50 -8.46 1.05
CA SER A 147 1.35 -8.56 0.15
C SER A 147 1.42 -9.80 -0.77
N ALA A 148 2.59 -10.41 -0.94
CA ALA A 148 2.74 -11.66 -1.72
C ALA A 148 1.85 -12.80 -1.22
N LEU A 149 1.41 -12.77 0.03
CA LEU A 149 0.47 -13.75 0.59
C LEU A 149 -0.96 -13.59 0.02
N VAL A 150 -1.34 -12.39 -0.40
CA VAL A 150 -2.71 -12.08 -0.86
C VAL A 150 -2.77 -11.53 -2.29
N SER A 151 -1.61 -11.25 -2.91
CA SER A 151 -1.47 -10.60 -4.21
C SER A 151 -0.28 -11.15 -4.98
N ALA A 152 -0.18 -10.80 -6.25
CA ALA A 152 0.94 -11.18 -7.12
C ALA A 152 2.18 -10.26 -7.01
N GLN A 153 2.39 -9.55 -5.87
CA GLN A 153 3.56 -8.69 -5.69
C GLN A 153 4.28 -8.87 -4.36
N ASN A 154 5.61 -8.75 -4.39
CA ASN A 154 6.44 -8.65 -3.20
C ASN A 154 6.40 -7.21 -2.68
N ARG A 155 5.54 -6.95 -1.68
CA ARG A 155 5.37 -5.65 -1.05
C ARG A 155 5.36 -5.82 0.45
N GLN A 156 6.52 -5.68 1.10
CA GLN A 156 6.67 -5.78 2.54
C GLN A 156 6.38 -4.44 3.20
N ARG A 157 5.49 -4.45 4.21
CA ARG A 157 5.10 -3.27 4.97
C ARG A 157 5.07 -3.55 6.46
N TYR A 158 5.45 -2.57 7.24
CA TYR A 158 5.22 -2.57 8.69
C TYR A 158 3.85 -1.97 8.97
N TYR A 159 3.20 -2.54 9.96
CA TYR A 159 1.93 -2.09 10.51
C TYR A 159 2.06 -1.96 12.01
N TRP A 160 1.74 -0.79 12.56
CA TRP A 160 1.68 -0.50 14.00
C TRP A 160 0.24 -0.24 14.37
N THR A 161 -0.28 -0.93 15.41
CA THR A 161 -1.70 -0.89 15.74
C THR A 161 -1.96 -1.32 17.19
N ASN A 162 -3.09 -0.91 17.75
CA ASN A 162 -3.64 -1.45 18.98
C ASN A 162 -4.74 -2.51 18.73
N ILE A 163 -4.92 -2.95 17.50
CA ILE A 163 -5.78 -4.09 17.16
C ILE A 163 -5.03 -5.37 17.56
N GLU A 164 -5.70 -6.28 18.23
CA GLU A 164 -5.14 -7.54 18.69
C GLU A 164 -5.47 -8.71 17.75
N GLY A 165 -4.82 -9.86 17.94
CA GLY A 165 -5.13 -11.10 17.24
C GLY A 165 -4.72 -11.16 15.77
N ILE A 166 -3.90 -10.22 15.29
CA ILE A 166 -3.46 -10.19 13.89
C ILE A 166 -2.38 -11.26 13.67
N GLU A 167 -2.70 -12.23 12.85
CA GLU A 167 -1.77 -13.23 12.34
C GLU A 167 -1.31 -12.89 10.91
N GLN A 168 -0.39 -13.68 10.35
CA GLN A 168 -0.04 -13.55 8.94
C GLN A 168 -1.22 -13.99 8.07
N PRO A 169 -1.54 -13.26 6.98
CA PRO A 169 -2.57 -13.70 6.04
C PRO A 169 -2.24 -15.10 5.49
N LYS A 170 -3.28 -15.89 5.27
CA LYS A 170 -3.14 -17.16 4.56
C LYS A 170 -2.71 -16.89 3.11
N ASP A 171 -1.74 -17.66 2.61
CA ASP A 171 -1.31 -17.54 1.21
C ASP A 171 -2.45 -17.95 0.26
N LYS A 172 -2.86 -17.00 -0.59
CA LYS A 172 -3.89 -17.20 -1.62
C LYS A 172 -3.33 -17.81 -2.91
N GLY A 173 -2.01 -17.97 -3.03
CA GLY A 173 -1.35 -18.53 -4.21
C GLY A 173 -1.44 -17.67 -5.48
N VAL A 174 -1.86 -16.40 -5.39
CA VAL A 174 -2.03 -15.51 -6.56
C VAL A 174 -0.68 -15.20 -7.20
N VAL A 175 -0.51 -15.47 -8.48
CA VAL A 175 0.73 -15.23 -9.22
C VAL A 175 0.53 -14.23 -10.36
N LEU A 176 1.63 -13.71 -10.92
CA LEU A 176 1.58 -12.67 -11.96
C LEU A 176 0.72 -13.06 -13.17
N LYS A 177 0.79 -14.30 -13.63
CA LYS A 177 -0.02 -14.78 -14.75
C LYS A 177 -1.53 -14.62 -14.53
N ASP A 178 -1.98 -14.62 -13.26
CA ASP A 178 -3.40 -14.56 -12.92
C ASP A 178 -3.97 -13.13 -13.05
N ILE A 179 -3.08 -12.12 -13.04
CA ILE A 179 -3.48 -10.71 -13.09
C ILE A 179 -3.21 -10.03 -14.42
N LEU A 180 -2.44 -10.67 -15.32
CA LEU A 180 -2.08 -10.09 -16.61
C LEU A 180 -3.27 -10.07 -17.58
N GLU A 181 -3.39 -8.98 -18.34
CA GLU A 181 -4.29 -8.90 -19.49
C GLU A 181 -3.76 -9.70 -20.67
N ASN A 182 -2.43 -9.68 -20.87
CA ASN A 182 -1.71 -10.43 -21.89
C ASN A 182 -0.20 -10.45 -21.61
N GLY A 183 0.53 -11.29 -22.35
CA GLY A 183 1.97 -11.42 -22.21
C GLY A 183 2.37 -12.44 -21.16
N VAL A 184 3.66 -12.49 -20.87
CA VAL A 184 4.29 -13.44 -19.94
C VAL A 184 5.29 -12.74 -19.05
N THR A 185 5.65 -13.33 -17.92
CA THR A 185 6.64 -12.82 -16.98
C THR A 185 7.66 -13.89 -16.62
N ASP A 186 8.84 -13.46 -16.21
CA ASP A 186 9.96 -14.30 -15.79
C ASP A 186 9.89 -14.72 -14.31
N ARG A 187 8.81 -14.36 -13.62
CA ARG A 187 8.61 -14.61 -12.19
C ARG A 187 7.15 -14.71 -11.82
N GLU A 188 6.87 -15.31 -10.68
CA GLU A 188 5.51 -15.48 -10.16
C GLU A 188 5.00 -14.26 -9.40
N LYS A 189 5.87 -13.53 -8.72
CA LYS A 189 5.50 -12.34 -7.93
C LYS A 189 6.25 -11.11 -8.45
N ALA A 190 5.52 -10.04 -8.74
CA ALA A 190 6.07 -8.78 -9.21
C ALA A 190 7.03 -8.14 -8.20
N HIS A 191 7.95 -7.34 -8.72
CA HIS A 191 8.57 -6.31 -7.89
C HIS A 191 7.52 -5.33 -7.39
N CYS A 192 7.70 -4.78 -6.19
CA CYS A 192 6.80 -3.78 -5.61
C CYS A 192 6.62 -2.60 -6.57
N ILE A 193 5.39 -2.28 -6.91
CA ILE A 193 5.07 -1.04 -7.65
C ILE A 193 5.28 0.17 -6.73
N ASP A 194 5.83 1.24 -7.30
CA ASP A 194 6.07 2.51 -6.62
C ASP A 194 5.35 3.67 -7.33
N ALA A 195 5.24 4.83 -6.68
CA ALA A 195 4.60 6.02 -7.24
C ALA A 195 5.21 6.51 -8.57
N ASN A 196 6.44 6.11 -8.89
CA ASN A 196 7.14 6.45 -10.12
C ASN A 196 7.01 5.36 -11.20
N TYR A 197 6.16 4.35 -11.00
CA TYR A 197 6.01 3.26 -11.97
C TYR A 197 5.57 3.75 -13.36
N PHE A 198 4.88 4.90 -13.44
CA PHE A 198 4.51 5.56 -14.70
C PHE A 198 5.71 5.86 -15.62
N LYS A 199 6.90 6.09 -15.05
CA LYS A 199 8.15 6.33 -15.80
C LYS A 199 8.59 5.09 -16.59
N GLY A 200 7.94 3.95 -16.38
CA GLY A 200 8.31 2.67 -16.96
C GLY A 200 9.64 2.14 -16.41
N GLY A 201 10.06 1.02 -16.96
CA GLY A 201 11.36 0.41 -16.70
C GLY A 201 12.18 0.36 -17.98
N ASN A 202 13.38 -0.19 -17.86
CA ASN A 202 14.19 -0.65 -18.96
C ASN A 202 14.83 -1.99 -18.57
N LEU A 203 15.24 -2.79 -19.54
CA LEU A 203 15.77 -4.12 -19.31
C LEU A 203 16.96 -4.12 -18.34
N LYS A 204 17.86 -3.15 -18.47
CA LYS A 204 19.00 -3.03 -17.56
C LYS A 204 18.58 -2.83 -16.10
N SER A 205 17.69 -1.87 -15.82
CA SER A 205 17.18 -1.64 -14.48
C SER A 205 16.37 -2.82 -13.95
N TYR A 206 15.64 -3.49 -14.82
CA TYR A 206 14.83 -4.65 -14.46
C TYR A 206 15.70 -5.82 -13.99
N PHE A 207 16.69 -6.20 -14.78
CA PHE A 207 17.56 -7.35 -14.46
C PHE A 207 18.61 -7.04 -13.39
N GLU A 208 19.20 -5.83 -13.38
CA GLU A 208 20.31 -5.51 -12.47
C GLU A 208 19.83 -4.93 -11.13
N LYS A 209 18.72 -4.14 -11.14
CA LYS A 209 18.23 -3.45 -9.95
C LYS A 209 16.96 -4.04 -9.36
N HIS A 210 16.42 -5.07 -9.99
CA HIS A 210 15.19 -5.76 -9.56
C HIS A 210 14.04 -4.79 -9.25
N ARG A 211 13.79 -3.86 -10.19
CA ARG A 211 12.76 -2.82 -10.05
C ARG A 211 11.86 -2.76 -11.26
N ARG A 212 10.59 -2.33 -11.04
CA ARG A 212 9.63 -2.01 -12.08
C ARG A 212 9.34 -3.18 -12.99
N GLN A 213 8.48 -4.06 -12.51
CA GLN A 213 8.06 -5.26 -13.23
C GLN A 213 7.80 -4.98 -14.72
N LEU A 214 8.31 -5.85 -15.58
CA LEU A 214 8.07 -5.86 -17.01
C LEU A 214 7.26 -7.09 -17.40
N VAL A 215 6.50 -6.96 -18.48
CA VAL A 215 5.74 -8.02 -19.14
C VAL A 215 6.31 -8.18 -20.55
N PHE A 216 6.57 -9.40 -20.95
CA PHE A 216 7.21 -9.72 -22.22
C PHE A 216 6.19 -10.28 -23.21
N SER A 217 6.46 -10.13 -24.52
CA SER A 217 5.66 -10.83 -25.54
C SER A 217 5.94 -12.32 -25.49
N PRO A 218 4.96 -13.19 -25.80
CA PRO A 218 5.15 -14.64 -25.82
C PRO A 218 6.29 -15.11 -26.74
N ASN A 219 6.53 -14.41 -27.84
CA ASN A 219 7.59 -14.71 -28.82
C ASN A 219 8.99 -14.24 -28.35
N GLY A 220 9.07 -13.46 -27.27
CA GLY A 220 10.34 -12.92 -26.73
C GLY A 220 10.93 -13.74 -25.57
N LEU A 221 10.27 -14.79 -25.12
CA LEU A 221 10.76 -15.73 -24.14
C LEU A 221 11.08 -17.04 -24.81
N CYS A 222 12.33 -17.20 -25.27
CA CYS A 222 12.83 -18.53 -25.61
C CYS A 222 13.02 -19.31 -24.30
N HIS A 223 12.28 -20.40 -24.15
CA HIS A 223 12.59 -21.40 -23.14
C HIS A 223 13.94 -22.02 -23.49
N VAL A 224 14.97 -21.63 -22.79
CA VAL A 224 16.25 -22.34 -22.81
C VAL A 224 16.53 -22.73 -21.37
N GLY A 225 16.40 -24.02 -21.11
CA GLY A 225 17.07 -24.55 -19.96
C GLY A 225 16.34 -25.59 -19.16
N ASP A 226 17.12 -26.55 -18.79
CA ASP A 226 16.81 -27.65 -17.91
C ASP A 226 16.32 -27.13 -16.56
N ALA A 227 15.28 -27.80 -16.03
CA ALA A 227 14.89 -27.65 -14.64
C ALA A 227 16.07 -27.97 -13.74
N ASP A 228 16.29 -27.17 -12.70
CA ASP A 228 17.22 -27.56 -11.66
C ASP A 228 16.68 -28.82 -10.95
N LEU A 229 17.57 -29.50 -10.19
CA LEU A 229 17.23 -30.73 -9.48
C LEU A 229 16.08 -30.60 -8.45
N ASN A 230 15.53 -29.38 -8.26
CA ASN A 230 14.43 -29.05 -7.35
C ASN A 230 13.16 -28.65 -8.09
N GLY A 231 13.09 -28.78 -9.43
CA GLY A 231 11.92 -28.46 -10.22
C GLY A 231 11.65 -26.97 -10.42
N ASN A 232 12.56 -26.08 -9.99
CA ASN A 232 12.50 -24.67 -10.31
C ASN A 232 13.00 -24.44 -11.74
N GLN A 233 12.09 -24.06 -12.62
CA GLN A 233 12.48 -23.56 -13.94
C GLN A 233 13.18 -22.23 -13.78
N SER A 234 14.50 -22.25 -13.62
CA SER A 234 15.29 -21.05 -13.80
C SER A 234 15.23 -20.69 -15.28
N ILE A 235 14.55 -19.60 -15.61
CA ILE A 235 14.65 -18.99 -16.93
C ILE A 235 16.09 -18.50 -17.07
N LYS A 236 16.95 -19.40 -17.53
CA LYS A 236 18.35 -19.07 -17.79
C LYS A 236 18.42 -18.19 -19.03
N ARG A 237 18.96 -17.01 -18.86
CA ARG A 237 19.47 -16.09 -19.85
C ARG A 237 19.97 -16.79 -21.11
N VAL A 238 19.29 -16.72 -22.19
CA VAL A 238 19.87 -16.38 -23.51
C VAL A 238 18.76 -15.66 -24.24
N LEU A 239 18.69 -14.38 -24.01
CA LEU A 239 17.81 -13.55 -24.80
C LEU A 239 18.74 -12.66 -25.60
N ASP A 240 18.69 -12.81 -26.90
CA ASP A 240 19.17 -11.76 -27.76
C ASP A 240 18.26 -10.55 -27.50
N VAL A 241 18.74 -9.63 -26.66
CA VAL A 241 18.01 -8.47 -26.13
C VAL A 241 17.46 -7.58 -27.27
N LYS A 242 17.94 -7.80 -28.50
CA LYS A 242 17.57 -7.00 -29.68
C LYS A 242 16.17 -7.29 -30.17
N ASP A 243 15.61 -8.48 -29.97
CA ASP A 243 14.32 -8.88 -30.51
C ASP A 243 13.22 -9.03 -29.44
N MET A 244 13.53 -8.72 -28.18
CA MET A 244 12.59 -8.82 -27.07
C MET A 244 11.70 -7.58 -26.99
N THR A 245 10.41 -7.76 -27.27
CA THR A 245 9.41 -6.74 -26.99
C THR A 245 8.90 -6.88 -25.55
N TRP A 246 8.82 -5.77 -24.85
CA TRP A 246 8.34 -5.70 -23.48
C TRP A 246 7.49 -4.45 -23.26
N ARG A 247 6.64 -4.52 -22.23
CA ARG A 247 5.85 -3.40 -21.76
C ARG A 247 5.90 -3.32 -20.23
N LYS A 248 5.52 -2.20 -19.68
CA LYS A 248 5.17 -2.11 -18.26
C LYS A 248 3.80 -2.75 -18.02
N LEU A 249 3.47 -3.05 -16.76
CA LEU A 249 2.12 -3.41 -16.37
C LEU A 249 1.15 -2.26 -16.73
N THR A 250 -0.06 -2.60 -17.12
CA THR A 250 -1.13 -1.61 -17.32
C THR A 250 -1.64 -1.07 -15.98
N PRO A 251 -2.37 0.06 -15.97
CA PRO A 251 -3.03 0.50 -14.74
C PRO A 251 -3.98 -0.55 -14.16
N LEU A 252 -4.69 -1.30 -15.01
CA LEU A 252 -5.58 -2.39 -14.61
C LEU A 252 -4.81 -3.52 -13.90
N GLU A 253 -3.69 -3.95 -14.47
CA GLU A 253 -2.82 -4.95 -13.84
C GLU A 253 -2.25 -4.44 -12.50
N CYS A 254 -1.98 -3.14 -12.38
CA CYS A 254 -1.57 -2.52 -11.11
C CYS A 254 -2.72 -2.43 -10.10
N GLU A 255 -3.97 -2.23 -10.53
CA GLU A 255 -5.16 -2.33 -9.68
C GLU A 255 -5.26 -3.75 -9.09
N ARG A 256 -5.13 -4.77 -9.92
CA ARG A 256 -5.13 -6.18 -9.48
C ARG A 256 -3.99 -6.50 -8.51
N LEU A 257 -2.77 -5.93 -8.73
CA LEU A 257 -1.66 -6.07 -7.77
C LEU A 257 -1.95 -5.45 -6.40
N GLN A 258 -2.73 -4.37 -6.35
CA GLN A 258 -3.15 -3.76 -5.09
C GLN A 258 -4.48 -4.33 -4.56
N THR A 259 -4.99 -5.37 -5.21
CA THR A 259 -6.29 -5.99 -4.90
C THR A 259 -7.44 -4.98 -4.90
N VAL A 260 -7.33 -4.00 -5.80
CA VAL A 260 -8.33 -2.97 -6.06
C VAL A 260 -9.23 -3.46 -7.21
N PRO A 261 -10.53 -3.20 -7.20
CA PRO A 261 -11.43 -3.58 -8.28
C PRO A 261 -10.99 -3.04 -9.65
N ASP A 262 -11.17 -3.83 -10.70
CA ASP A 262 -10.86 -3.44 -12.08
C ASP A 262 -11.57 -2.13 -12.45
N GLY A 263 -10.83 -1.19 -13.03
CA GLY A 263 -11.36 0.12 -13.46
C GLY A 263 -11.58 1.14 -12.35
N TYR A 264 -11.27 0.81 -11.11
CA TYR A 264 -11.49 1.69 -9.95
C TYR A 264 -10.84 3.07 -10.10
N THR A 265 -9.61 3.12 -10.63
CA THR A 265 -8.85 4.36 -10.80
C THR A 265 -9.13 5.09 -12.11
N GLU A 266 -10.12 4.68 -12.90
CA GLU A 266 -10.51 5.37 -14.14
C GLU A 266 -11.10 6.75 -13.87
N GLY A 267 -10.84 7.68 -14.83
CA GLY A 267 -11.29 9.08 -14.75
C GLY A 267 -10.15 10.07 -14.59
N VAL A 268 -8.91 9.57 -14.40
CA VAL A 268 -7.68 10.38 -14.38
C VAL A 268 -6.65 9.82 -15.36
N SER A 269 -5.58 10.58 -15.64
CA SER A 269 -4.53 10.11 -16.54
C SER A 269 -3.81 8.86 -16.00
N ASN A 270 -3.28 8.02 -16.88
CA ASN A 270 -2.52 6.83 -16.48
C ASN A 270 -1.35 7.15 -15.55
N THR A 271 -0.71 8.31 -15.71
CA THR A 271 0.35 8.78 -14.80
C THR A 271 -0.18 8.90 -13.37
N GLN A 272 -1.36 9.48 -13.19
CA GLN A 272 -1.98 9.62 -11.87
C GLN A 272 -2.47 8.27 -11.32
N ARG A 273 -3.02 7.41 -12.19
CA ARG A 273 -3.40 6.04 -11.82
C ARG A 273 -2.20 5.27 -11.25
N TYR A 274 -1.07 5.24 -11.95
CA TYR A 274 0.16 4.60 -11.45
C TYR A 274 0.67 5.23 -10.14
N LYS A 275 0.60 6.56 -10.01
CA LYS A 275 1.05 7.27 -8.82
C LYS A 275 0.25 6.85 -7.59
N MET A 276 -1.08 6.90 -7.67
CA MET A 276 -1.95 6.53 -6.54
C MET A 276 -1.90 5.05 -6.22
N LEU A 277 -1.81 4.16 -7.23
CA LEU A 277 -1.66 2.72 -7.03
C LEU A 277 -0.31 2.37 -6.38
N GLY A 278 0.77 3.06 -6.76
CA GLY A 278 2.09 2.87 -6.16
C GLY A 278 2.16 3.33 -4.69
N ASN A 279 1.42 4.39 -4.33
CA ASN A 279 1.31 4.90 -2.96
C ASN A 279 0.29 4.13 -2.12
N GLY A 280 -0.76 3.61 -2.74
CA GLY A 280 -1.89 2.98 -2.05
C GLY A 280 -1.53 1.69 -1.31
N PHE A 281 -2.40 1.30 -0.41
CA PHE A 281 -2.33 0.01 0.28
C PHE A 281 -2.68 -1.15 -0.65
N THR A 282 -2.22 -2.36 -0.31
CA THR A 282 -2.83 -3.59 -0.81
C THR A 282 -4.10 -3.84 -0.01
N VAL A 283 -5.26 -3.71 -0.65
CA VAL A 283 -6.57 -3.70 0.03
C VAL A 283 -6.80 -4.95 0.86
N ASP A 284 -6.47 -6.12 0.33
CA ASP A 284 -6.66 -7.40 1.03
C ASP A 284 -5.80 -7.55 2.30
N VAL A 285 -4.65 -6.86 2.38
CA VAL A 285 -3.86 -6.82 3.63
C VAL A 285 -4.58 -5.98 4.68
N ILE A 286 -5.09 -4.80 4.30
CA ILE A 286 -5.85 -3.94 5.20
C ILE A 286 -7.14 -4.64 5.65
N ALA A 287 -7.86 -5.28 4.73
CA ALA A 287 -9.06 -6.06 5.03
C ALA A 287 -8.76 -7.18 6.05
N HIS A 288 -7.66 -7.91 5.86
CA HIS A 288 -7.21 -8.94 6.80
C HIS A 288 -6.94 -8.38 8.20
N ILE A 289 -6.25 -7.24 8.30
CA ILE A 289 -5.98 -6.60 9.60
C ILE A 289 -7.29 -6.14 10.23
N LEU A 290 -8.14 -5.43 9.47
CA LEU A 290 -9.39 -4.85 9.98
C LEU A 290 -10.47 -5.91 10.30
N SER A 291 -10.37 -7.12 9.75
CA SER A 291 -11.29 -8.23 10.12
C SER A 291 -11.16 -8.65 11.59
N ASN A 292 -10.07 -8.24 12.26
CA ASN A 292 -9.87 -8.47 13.69
C ASN A 292 -10.59 -7.43 14.58
N LEU A 293 -11.18 -6.36 14.01
CA LEU A 293 -11.94 -5.38 14.78
C LEU A 293 -13.18 -5.96 15.44
N GLU A 294 -13.80 -7.00 14.88
CA GLU A 294 -15.04 -7.62 15.39
C GLU A 294 -14.81 -8.58 16.56
N GLN A 295 -13.58 -9.00 16.82
CA GLN A 295 -13.27 -9.92 17.92
C GLN A 295 -13.26 -9.23 19.30
N VAL A 296 -13.52 -7.93 19.35
CA VAL A 296 -13.48 -7.09 20.56
C VAL A 296 -14.92 -6.69 21.02
N LYS A 297 -15.92 -7.49 20.65
CA LYS A 297 -17.29 -7.30 21.18
C LYS A 297 -17.56 -8.21 22.36
#